data_8e9fc62f1aff53f4c389197470750828
#
_entry.id   8e9fc62f1aff53f4c389197470750828
#
_cell.length_a   1.000
_cell.length_b   1.000
_cell.length_c   1.000
_cell.angle_alpha   90.00
_cell.angle_beta   90.00
_cell.angle_gamma   90.00
#
_symmetry.space_group_name_H-M   'P 1'
#
loop_
_entity.id
_entity.type
_entity.pdbx_description
1 polymer ?
#
loop_
_entity_poly.entity_id
_entity_poly.type
_entity_poly.pdbx_seq_one_letter_code
_entity_poly.pdbx_strand_id
1 'polypeptide(L)'
;MLGEHFEREIREQPDVWRAIAESDKAERLAHAIRGRDVVLLGSGSSLFMAQLGALALRRRGLRAHALAATEAPLDNAAYRNAVVIACSQSGHSTDLLDALDILQPQELIAITNTSDSPLVERSNLTIDLEAGVERAVPASKSVTATAAILLWAAGLLSSSEHTRNAQTLIDTAEDVRSWLDGTDVEDVRQAAQRIARRRSVVIVGAGYGVPIANEFALKLKEASYIHAEGFSAGEFRHGSAAMLDASCAIIGVVDDYSRSIVNRPMRDAVQAETLRYVIGGHLSDVPLLGPVVGIAFNSLAWLVAAQMVALHAGRARYVESDTPRGLSKMMI
;
A
#
# COMPACT_ATOMS: atom_id res chain seq x y z
N MET A 1 -1.74 -21.14 14.29
CA MET A 1 -1.88 -19.82 14.98
C MET A 1 -2.81 -18.96 14.15
N LEU A 2 -3.66 -18.08 14.74
CA LEU A 2 -4.53 -17.20 13.92
C LEU A 2 -3.69 -16.33 13.00
N GLY A 3 -4.07 -16.25 11.70
CA GLY A 3 -3.33 -15.51 10.69
C GLY A 3 -1.92 -16.06 10.41
N GLU A 4 -1.77 -17.36 10.36
CA GLU A 4 -0.46 -18.00 10.15
C GLU A 4 0.07 -17.80 8.74
N HIS A 5 -0.82 -17.89 7.73
CA HIS A 5 -0.44 -17.60 6.36
C HIS A 5 -0.12 -16.13 6.18
N PHE A 6 -0.94 -15.24 6.73
CA PHE A 6 -0.74 -13.80 6.64
C PHE A 6 0.60 -13.38 7.26
N GLU A 7 0.94 -13.90 8.47
CA GLU A 7 2.25 -13.63 9.08
C GLU A 7 3.41 -14.12 8.23
N ARG A 8 3.33 -15.35 7.73
CA ARG A 8 4.39 -15.91 6.89
C ARG A 8 4.59 -15.07 5.63
N GLU A 9 3.51 -14.71 4.96
CA GLU A 9 3.54 -13.91 3.74
C GLU A 9 4.05 -12.48 3.99
N ILE A 10 3.77 -11.90 5.16
CA ILE A 10 4.40 -10.64 5.59
C ILE A 10 5.93 -10.80 5.69
N ARG A 11 6.40 -11.89 6.28
CA ARG A 11 7.84 -12.16 6.47
C ARG A 11 8.58 -12.52 5.18
N GLU A 12 7.88 -12.99 4.16
CA GLU A 12 8.43 -13.32 2.84
C GLU A 12 8.71 -12.06 1.98
N GLN A 13 8.14 -10.90 2.31
CA GLN A 13 8.24 -9.67 1.50
C GLN A 13 9.68 -9.23 1.20
N PRO A 14 10.63 -9.24 2.14
CA PRO A 14 12.01 -8.87 1.83
C PRO A 14 12.66 -9.73 0.75
N ASP A 15 12.34 -11.03 0.68
CA ASP A 15 12.87 -11.92 -0.38
C ASP A 15 12.25 -11.59 -1.75
N VAL A 16 10.96 -11.28 -1.78
CA VAL A 16 10.27 -10.81 -3.00
C VAL A 16 10.92 -9.53 -3.53
N TRP A 17 11.24 -8.58 -2.66
CA TRP A 17 11.88 -7.33 -3.09
C TRP A 17 13.30 -7.54 -3.62
N ARG A 18 14.07 -8.47 -3.03
CA ARG A 18 15.38 -8.86 -3.58
C ARG A 18 15.25 -9.47 -4.97
N ALA A 19 14.30 -10.38 -5.17
CA ALA A 19 14.04 -10.96 -6.49
C ALA A 19 13.62 -9.89 -7.52
N ILE A 20 12.82 -8.91 -7.11
CA ILE A 20 12.47 -7.76 -7.96
C ILE A 20 13.73 -6.95 -8.29
N ALA A 21 14.61 -6.70 -7.33
CA ALA A 21 15.85 -5.94 -7.52
C ALA A 21 16.83 -6.61 -8.51
N GLU A 22 16.76 -7.93 -8.63
CA GLU A 22 17.57 -8.74 -9.55
C GLU A 22 16.92 -8.93 -10.94
N SER A 23 15.72 -8.38 -11.15
CA SER A 23 14.93 -8.52 -12.39
C SER A 23 14.92 -7.23 -13.21
N ASP A 24 14.43 -7.32 -14.45
CA ASP A 24 14.26 -6.19 -15.38
C ASP A 24 12.83 -5.58 -15.34
N LYS A 25 12.01 -5.96 -14.37
CA LYS A 25 10.57 -5.61 -14.32
C LYS A 25 10.34 -4.10 -14.30
N ALA A 26 11.07 -3.39 -13.46
CA ALA A 26 10.95 -1.94 -13.33
C ALA A 26 11.46 -1.20 -14.56
N GLU A 27 12.54 -1.68 -15.17
CA GLU A 27 13.11 -1.14 -16.42
C GLU A 27 12.14 -1.31 -17.59
N ARG A 28 11.54 -2.47 -17.74
CA ARG A 28 10.53 -2.75 -18.77
C ARG A 28 9.32 -1.83 -18.61
N LEU A 29 8.82 -1.68 -17.38
CA LEU A 29 7.71 -0.78 -17.09
C LEU A 29 8.09 0.67 -17.38
N ALA A 30 9.25 1.15 -16.90
CA ALA A 30 9.73 2.51 -17.13
C ALA A 30 9.90 2.80 -18.62
N HIS A 31 10.42 1.84 -19.40
CA HIS A 31 10.56 1.98 -20.85
C HIS A 31 9.20 2.15 -21.54
N ALA A 32 8.22 1.33 -21.18
CA ALA A 32 6.89 1.33 -21.81
C ALA A 32 6.10 2.62 -21.54
N ILE A 33 6.31 3.29 -20.39
CA ILE A 33 5.54 4.48 -20.00
C ILE A 33 6.28 5.80 -20.21
N ARG A 34 7.53 5.76 -20.67
CA ARG A 34 8.36 6.97 -20.82
C ARG A 34 7.73 8.00 -21.77
N GLY A 35 7.50 9.21 -21.26
CA GLY A 35 6.91 10.31 -22.02
C GLY A 35 5.44 10.15 -22.37
N ARG A 36 4.76 9.19 -21.76
CA ARG A 36 3.34 8.88 -22.03
C ARG A 36 2.44 9.38 -20.89
N ASP A 37 1.19 9.61 -21.23
CA ASP A 37 0.12 9.74 -20.24
C ASP A 37 -0.23 8.35 -19.70
N VAL A 38 -0.43 8.23 -18.40
CA VAL A 38 -0.61 6.93 -17.74
C VAL A 38 -1.87 6.94 -16.87
N VAL A 39 -2.69 5.92 -17.02
CA VAL A 39 -3.82 5.65 -16.13
C VAL A 39 -3.61 4.32 -15.43
N LEU A 40 -3.61 4.33 -14.12
CA LEU A 40 -3.46 3.13 -13.31
C LEU A 40 -4.81 2.72 -12.76
N LEU A 41 -5.18 1.45 -12.95
CA LEU A 41 -6.45 0.89 -12.50
C LEU A 41 -6.23 -0.18 -11.44
N GLY A 42 -7.14 -0.26 -10.50
CA GLY A 42 -7.17 -1.31 -9.49
C GLY A 42 -8.38 -1.22 -8.59
N SER A 43 -8.57 -2.21 -7.73
CA SER A 43 -9.59 -2.25 -6.68
C SER A 43 -8.93 -2.60 -5.34
N GLY A 44 -9.46 -2.07 -4.23
CA GLY A 44 -8.90 -2.33 -2.89
C GLY A 44 -7.40 -1.98 -2.78
N SER A 45 -6.58 -2.91 -2.29
CA SER A 45 -5.14 -2.73 -2.14
C SER A 45 -4.45 -2.36 -3.47
N SER A 46 -4.89 -2.95 -4.58
CA SER A 46 -4.35 -2.63 -5.92
C SER A 46 -4.62 -1.18 -6.30
N LEU A 47 -5.78 -0.62 -5.95
CA LEU A 47 -6.07 0.81 -6.15
C LEU A 47 -5.12 1.70 -5.33
N PHE A 48 -4.87 1.36 -4.07
CA PHE A 48 -3.98 2.16 -3.23
C PHE A 48 -2.53 2.12 -3.73
N MET A 49 -2.08 0.97 -4.26
CA MET A 49 -0.76 0.90 -4.89
C MET A 49 -0.74 1.65 -6.24
N ALA A 50 -1.81 1.61 -7.01
CA ALA A 50 -1.97 2.45 -8.20
C ALA A 50 -1.90 3.96 -7.86
N GLN A 51 -2.54 4.40 -6.78
CA GLN A 51 -2.46 5.79 -6.28
C GLN A 51 -1.03 6.17 -5.87
N LEU A 52 -0.31 5.27 -5.18
CA LEU A 52 1.09 5.45 -4.81
C LEU A 52 1.97 5.60 -6.06
N GLY A 53 1.80 4.71 -7.03
CA GLY A 53 2.50 4.72 -8.31
C GLY A 53 2.21 5.98 -9.13
N ALA A 54 0.94 6.36 -9.27
CA ALA A 54 0.56 7.58 -9.97
C ALA A 54 1.18 8.83 -9.34
N LEU A 55 1.24 8.91 -8.01
CA LEU A 55 1.93 10.01 -7.33
C LEU A 55 3.42 10.00 -7.62
N ALA A 56 4.06 8.83 -7.62
CA ALA A 56 5.47 8.70 -7.94
C ALA A 56 5.78 9.14 -9.38
N LEU A 57 4.96 8.75 -10.34
CA LEU A 57 5.08 9.15 -11.75
C LEU A 57 4.87 10.65 -11.94
N ARG A 58 3.84 11.24 -11.30
CA ARG A 58 3.63 12.70 -11.34
C ARG A 58 4.82 13.49 -10.81
N ARG A 59 5.49 13.01 -9.77
CA ARG A 59 6.72 13.63 -9.24
C ARG A 59 7.88 13.57 -10.23
N ARG A 60 7.78 12.78 -11.30
CA ARG A 60 8.74 12.71 -12.41
C ARG A 60 8.27 13.45 -13.68
N GLY A 61 7.17 14.21 -13.55
CA GLY A 61 6.65 15.03 -14.64
C GLY A 61 5.70 14.31 -15.59
N LEU A 62 5.35 13.04 -15.35
CA LEU A 62 4.35 12.36 -16.16
C LEU A 62 2.93 12.79 -15.75
N ARG A 63 2.03 12.85 -16.72
CA ARG A 63 0.60 12.92 -16.44
C ARG A 63 0.12 11.51 -16.07
N ALA A 64 -0.10 11.28 -14.80
CA ALA A 64 -0.48 9.97 -14.27
C ALA A 64 -1.65 10.09 -13.29
N HIS A 65 -2.68 9.26 -13.47
CA HIS A 65 -3.88 9.19 -12.65
C HIS A 65 -4.12 7.75 -12.19
N ALA A 66 -4.68 7.60 -10.99
CA ALA A 66 -5.15 6.31 -10.52
C ALA A 66 -6.66 6.38 -10.28
N LEU A 67 -7.38 5.39 -10.78
CA LEU A 67 -8.82 5.29 -10.69
C LEU A 67 -9.23 3.91 -10.15
N ALA A 68 -10.31 3.88 -9.39
CA ALA A 68 -10.98 2.62 -9.12
C ALA A 68 -11.48 2.01 -10.44
N ALA A 69 -11.38 0.70 -10.56
CA ALA A 69 -11.77 0.02 -11.81
C ALA A 69 -13.21 0.37 -12.21
N THR A 70 -14.13 0.41 -11.26
CA THR A 70 -15.55 0.75 -11.50
C THR A 70 -15.79 2.19 -11.95
N GLU A 71 -14.86 3.13 -11.65
CA GLU A 71 -15.01 4.55 -12.00
C GLU A 71 -14.38 4.88 -13.36
N ALA A 72 -13.40 4.10 -13.79
CA ALA A 72 -12.64 4.37 -15.02
C ALA A 72 -13.51 4.47 -16.29
N PRO A 73 -14.56 3.65 -16.49
CA PRO A 73 -15.43 3.76 -17.65
C PRO A 73 -16.16 5.09 -17.80
N LEU A 74 -16.39 5.82 -16.70
CA LEU A 74 -17.08 7.12 -16.70
C LEU A 74 -16.27 8.20 -17.42
N ASP A 75 -14.93 8.06 -17.43
CA ASP A 75 -13.99 9.02 -17.99
C ASP A 75 -13.31 8.52 -19.29
N ASN A 76 -13.87 7.52 -19.94
CA ASN A 76 -13.30 6.83 -21.09
C ASN A 76 -12.68 7.78 -22.15
N ALA A 77 -13.38 8.84 -22.50
CA ALA A 77 -12.91 9.78 -23.54
C ALA A 77 -11.60 10.50 -23.16
N ALA A 78 -11.38 10.74 -21.84
CA ALA A 78 -10.20 11.43 -21.33
C ALA A 78 -8.93 10.57 -21.43
N TYR A 79 -9.05 9.24 -21.44
CA TYR A 79 -7.93 8.31 -21.31
C TYR A 79 -7.64 7.49 -22.58
N ARG A 80 -8.31 7.82 -23.70
CA ARG A 80 -8.23 7.04 -24.96
C ARG A 80 -6.80 6.82 -25.47
N ASN A 81 -5.90 7.76 -25.26
CA ASN A 81 -4.52 7.73 -25.73
C ASN A 81 -3.50 7.46 -24.61
N ALA A 82 -3.97 7.21 -23.39
CA ALA A 82 -3.11 6.89 -22.27
C ALA A 82 -2.67 5.41 -22.29
N VAL A 83 -1.51 5.14 -21.73
CA VAL A 83 -1.14 3.78 -21.36
C VAL A 83 -1.94 3.41 -20.12
N VAL A 84 -2.67 2.31 -20.18
CA VAL A 84 -3.40 1.77 -19.03
C VAL A 84 -2.54 0.73 -18.32
N ILE A 85 -2.28 0.94 -17.02
CA ILE A 85 -1.64 -0.05 -16.15
C ILE A 85 -2.73 -0.63 -15.26
N ALA A 86 -3.05 -1.91 -15.45
CA ALA A 86 -4.02 -2.63 -14.65
C ALA A 86 -3.31 -3.45 -13.55
N CYS A 87 -3.58 -3.12 -12.30
CA CYS A 87 -3.01 -3.78 -11.12
C CYS A 87 -4.03 -4.77 -10.54
N SER A 88 -3.72 -6.06 -10.57
CA SER A 88 -4.57 -7.11 -9.99
C SER A 88 -3.73 -8.31 -9.58
N GLN A 89 -3.71 -8.65 -8.30
CA GLN A 89 -2.97 -9.81 -7.80
C GLN A 89 -3.37 -11.10 -8.53
N SER A 90 -4.67 -11.35 -8.69
CA SER A 90 -5.19 -12.58 -9.31
C SER A 90 -5.31 -12.49 -10.84
N GLY A 91 -5.39 -11.28 -11.40
CA GLY A 91 -5.73 -11.09 -12.81
C GLY A 91 -7.17 -11.49 -13.19
N HIS A 92 -8.02 -11.81 -12.19
CA HIS A 92 -9.40 -12.28 -12.34
C HIS A 92 -10.44 -11.32 -11.74
N SER A 93 -10.06 -10.11 -11.33
CA SER A 93 -11.01 -9.13 -10.80
C SER A 93 -12.06 -8.78 -11.84
N THR A 94 -13.32 -9.14 -11.58
CA THR A 94 -14.44 -8.89 -12.50
C THR A 94 -14.62 -7.42 -12.79
N ASP A 95 -14.61 -6.57 -11.76
CA ASP A 95 -14.72 -5.11 -11.90
C ASP A 95 -13.66 -4.54 -12.83
N LEU A 96 -12.43 -5.06 -12.74
CA LEU A 96 -11.33 -4.60 -13.58
C LEU A 96 -11.48 -5.10 -15.03
N LEU A 97 -11.87 -6.35 -15.22
CA LEU A 97 -12.07 -6.93 -16.55
C LEU A 97 -13.24 -6.24 -17.27
N ASP A 98 -14.34 -6.00 -16.58
CA ASP A 98 -15.51 -5.28 -17.11
C ASP A 98 -15.14 -3.84 -17.49
N ALA A 99 -14.35 -3.16 -16.66
CA ALA A 99 -13.83 -1.82 -16.97
C ALA A 99 -12.97 -1.83 -18.24
N LEU A 100 -12.09 -2.82 -18.41
CA LEU A 100 -11.25 -2.94 -19.58
C LEU A 100 -12.05 -3.25 -20.85
N ASP A 101 -13.15 -4.00 -20.76
CA ASP A 101 -14.05 -4.26 -21.88
C ASP A 101 -14.75 -3.00 -22.38
N ILE A 102 -15.03 -2.05 -21.49
CA ILE A 102 -15.60 -0.74 -21.84
C ILE A 102 -14.52 0.22 -22.36
N LEU A 103 -13.37 0.29 -21.68
CA LEU A 103 -12.29 1.22 -22.00
C LEU A 103 -11.59 0.87 -23.32
N GLN A 104 -11.42 -0.42 -23.62
CA GLN A 104 -10.68 -0.91 -24.78
C GLN A 104 -9.36 -0.13 -25.02
N PRO A 105 -8.45 -0.11 -24.05
CA PRO A 105 -7.22 0.67 -24.15
C PRO A 105 -6.37 0.21 -25.32
N GLN A 106 -5.70 1.15 -26.02
CA GLN A 106 -4.78 0.82 -27.10
C GLN A 106 -3.52 0.14 -26.59
N GLU A 107 -3.09 0.49 -25.39
CA GLU A 107 -1.96 -0.12 -24.69
C GLU A 107 -2.34 -0.47 -23.26
N LEU A 108 -2.28 -1.74 -22.94
CA LEU A 108 -2.57 -2.30 -21.63
C LEU A 108 -1.32 -2.99 -21.07
N ILE A 109 -0.92 -2.56 -19.89
CA ILE A 109 0.14 -3.21 -19.10
C ILE A 109 -0.54 -3.89 -17.90
N ALA A 110 -0.35 -5.18 -17.76
CA ALA A 110 -0.79 -5.93 -16.59
C ALA A 110 0.33 -5.98 -15.53
N ILE A 111 0.00 -5.66 -14.29
CA ILE A 111 0.84 -5.96 -13.12
C ILE A 111 0.08 -6.98 -12.28
N THR A 112 0.54 -8.22 -12.26
CA THR A 112 -0.20 -9.35 -11.67
C THR A 112 0.74 -10.38 -11.06
N ASN A 113 0.22 -11.22 -10.17
CA ASN A 113 0.94 -12.36 -9.58
C ASN A 113 0.49 -13.69 -10.19
N THR A 114 -0.32 -13.64 -11.26
CA THR A 114 -0.89 -14.82 -11.94
C THR A 114 -0.66 -14.68 -13.42
N SER A 115 0.30 -15.44 -13.93
CA SER A 115 0.74 -15.41 -15.34
C SER A 115 -0.29 -16.03 -16.29
N ASP A 116 -1.18 -16.88 -15.78
CA ASP A 116 -2.28 -17.51 -16.51
C ASP A 116 -3.60 -16.90 -16.03
N SER A 117 -3.98 -15.74 -16.60
CA SER A 117 -5.20 -15.03 -16.22
C SER A 117 -5.78 -14.21 -17.36
N PRO A 118 -7.10 -13.93 -17.32
CA PRO A 118 -7.78 -13.12 -18.34
C PRO A 118 -7.17 -11.71 -18.51
N LEU A 119 -6.57 -11.15 -17.46
CA LEU A 119 -5.89 -9.86 -17.53
C LEU A 119 -4.61 -9.97 -18.40
N VAL A 120 -3.85 -11.05 -18.24
CA VAL A 120 -2.63 -11.30 -19.02
C VAL A 120 -2.95 -11.51 -20.49
N GLU A 121 -3.99 -12.29 -20.79
CA GLU A 121 -4.44 -12.54 -22.18
C GLU A 121 -4.79 -11.26 -22.94
N ARG A 122 -5.26 -10.22 -22.24
CA ARG A 122 -5.64 -8.91 -22.81
C ARG A 122 -4.51 -7.91 -22.89
N SER A 123 -3.38 -8.18 -22.20
CA SER A 123 -2.31 -7.18 -22.03
C SER A 123 -1.30 -7.19 -23.19
N ASN A 124 -0.77 -6.01 -23.53
CA ASN A 124 0.34 -5.87 -24.47
C ASN A 124 1.69 -6.15 -23.78
N LEU A 125 1.77 -5.88 -22.47
CA LEU A 125 2.94 -6.14 -21.64
C LEU A 125 2.47 -6.67 -20.28
N THR A 126 3.06 -7.77 -19.85
CA THR A 126 2.85 -8.31 -18.51
C THR A 126 4.10 -8.10 -17.65
N ILE A 127 3.88 -7.54 -16.46
CA ILE A 127 4.84 -7.48 -15.36
C ILE A 127 4.36 -8.48 -14.30
N ASP A 128 4.92 -9.68 -14.34
CA ASP A 128 4.65 -10.71 -13.33
C ASP A 128 5.37 -10.34 -12.03
N LEU A 129 4.63 -10.31 -10.92
CA LEU A 129 5.19 -9.99 -9.62
C LEU A 129 6.14 -11.08 -9.10
N GLU A 130 5.88 -12.34 -9.48
CA GLU A 130 6.63 -13.51 -9.00
C GLU A 130 6.74 -13.54 -7.46
N ALA A 131 5.70 -13.03 -6.78
CA ALA A 131 5.68 -12.98 -5.33
C ALA A 131 5.38 -14.33 -4.67
N GLY A 132 5.23 -15.38 -5.47
CA GLY A 132 4.86 -16.71 -5.01
C GLY A 132 3.41 -16.81 -4.58
N VAL A 133 3.03 -17.97 -4.05
CA VAL A 133 1.64 -18.24 -3.64
C VAL A 133 1.28 -17.40 -2.42
N GLU A 134 0.17 -16.68 -2.50
CA GLU A 134 -0.40 -15.87 -1.43
C GLU A 134 -1.75 -16.46 -1.02
N ARG A 135 -1.83 -17.05 0.16
CA ARG A 135 -2.98 -17.85 0.66
C ARG A 135 -3.92 -17.06 1.54
N ALA A 136 -3.39 -16.14 2.34
CA ALA A 136 -4.21 -15.27 3.16
C ALA A 136 -5.09 -14.37 2.27
N VAL A 137 -6.34 -14.16 2.67
CA VAL A 137 -7.24 -13.26 1.95
C VAL A 137 -6.71 -11.82 1.98
N PRO A 138 -6.29 -11.27 3.13
CA PRO A 138 -5.59 -9.99 3.16
C PRO A 138 -4.26 -10.10 2.40
N ALA A 139 -4.17 -9.43 1.26
CA ALA A 139 -2.95 -9.42 0.46
C ALA A 139 -1.82 -8.68 1.19
N SER A 140 -0.60 -9.19 1.06
CA SER A 140 0.60 -8.62 1.69
C SER A 140 1.76 -8.46 0.71
N LYS A 141 2.39 -9.56 0.28
CA LYS A 141 3.58 -9.54 -0.55
C LYS A 141 3.30 -9.07 -1.99
N SER A 142 2.16 -9.42 -2.57
CA SER A 142 1.75 -8.90 -3.88
C SER A 142 1.50 -7.38 -3.84
N VAL A 143 1.00 -6.84 -2.72
CA VAL A 143 0.80 -5.40 -2.51
C VAL A 143 2.14 -4.67 -2.54
N THR A 144 3.09 -5.10 -1.73
CA THR A 144 4.39 -4.43 -1.66
C THR A 144 5.28 -4.68 -2.87
N ALA A 145 5.12 -5.83 -3.55
CA ALA A 145 5.77 -6.08 -4.84
C ALA A 145 5.29 -5.09 -5.92
N THR A 146 3.97 -4.88 -6.02
CA THR A 146 3.38 -3.87 -6.92
C THR A 146 3.92 -2.47 -6.59
N ALA A 147 3.95 -2.10 -5.31
CA ALA A 147 4.50 -0.81 -4.86
C ALA A 147 5.98 -0.67 -5.22
N ALA A 148 6.81 -1.69 -4.99
CA ALA A 148 8.24 -1.68 -5.28
C ALA A 148 8.50 -1.44 -6.77
N ILE A 149 7.82 -2.17 -7.65
CA ILE A 149 7.97 -2.04 -9.11
C ILE A 149 7.54 -0.64 -9.57
N LEU A 150 6.39 -0.15 -9.14
CA LEU A 150 5.89 1.18 -9.53
C LEU A 150 6.81 2.31 -9.03
N LEU A 151 7.28 2.23 -7.79
CA LEU A 151 8.17 3.22 -7.20
C LEU A 151 9.56 3.20 -7.88
N TRP A 152 10.07 2.02 -8.20
CA TRP A 152 11.37 1.89 -8.89
C TRP A 152 11.27 2.34 -10.34
N ALA A 153 10.26 1.91 -11.09
CA ALA A 153 10.02 2.37 -12.46
C ALA A 153 9.92 3.91 -12.53
N ALA A 154 9.19 4.53 -11.58
CA ALA A 154 9.15 5.98 -11.48
C ALA A 154 10.53 6.59 -11.18
N GLY A 155 11.37 5.92 -10.39
CA GLY A 155 12.76 6.33 -10.12
C GLY A 155 13.60 6.39 -11.38
N LEU A 156 13.51 5.39 -12.24
CA LEU A 156 14.25 5.26 -13.50
C LEU A 156 13.88 6.31 -14.55
N LEU A 157 12.78 7.02 -14.40
CA LEU A 157 12.37 8.12 -15.28
C LEU A 157 13.05 9.45 -14.92
N SER A 158 13.82 9.50 -13.84
CA SER A 158 14.59 10.67 -13.42
C SER A 158 16.00 10.62 -13.93
N SER A 159 16.57 11.79 -14.26
CA SER A 159 17.99 11.94 -14.58
C SER A 159 18.88 12.03 -13.33
N SER A 160 18.32 12.15 -12.14
CA SER A 160 19.09 12.21 -10.90
C SER A 160 19.37 10.79 -10.38
N GLU A 161 20.65 10.44 -10.25
CA GLU A 161 21.14 9.10 -9.85
C GLU A 161 20.79 8.68 -8.41
N HIS A 162 20.21 9.56 -7.61
CA HIS A 162 20.01 9.33 -6.16
C HIS A 162 18.69 8.65 -5.83
N THR A 163 18.03 8.07 -6.79
CA THR A 163 16.70 7.57 -6.59
C THR A 163 16.62 6.09 -6.85
N ARG A 164 16.00 5.41 -5.96
CA ARG A 164 15.42 4.07 -6.05
C ARG A 164 16.05 3.23 -7.15
N ASN A 165 17.14 2.57 -6.81
CA ASN A 165 17.81 1.57 -7.63
C ASN A 165 17.72 0.21 -6.97
N ALA A 166 18.24 -0.82 -7.64
CA ALA A 166 18.26 -2.18 -7.14
C ALA A 166 18.90 -2.28 -5.74
N GLN A 167 20.07 -1.64 -5.54
CA GLN A 167 20.76 -1.70 -4.25
C GLN A 167 19.93 -1.07 -3.12
N THR A 168 19.30 0.06 -3.36
CA THR A 168 18.44 0.70 -2.34
C THR A 168 17.23 -0.17 -1.97
N LEU A 169 16.69 -0.92 -2.93
CA LEU A 169 15.61 -1.87 -2.65
C LEU A 169 16.11 -3.06 -1.82
N ILE A 170 17.32 -3.57 -2.10
CA ILE A 170 17.97 -4.61 -1.33
C ILE A 170 18.25 -4.14 0.10
N ASP A 171 18.82 -2.95 0.27
CA ASP A 171 19.08 -2.36 1.60
C ASP A 171 17.79 -2.22 2.41
N THR A 172 16.71 -1.76 1.77
CA THR A 172 15.38 -1.68 2.40
C THR A 172 14.86 -3.06 2.82
N ALA A 173 15.10 -4.09 1.99
CA ALA A 173 14.72 -5.46 2.31
C ALA A 173 15.48 -5.98 3.54
N GLU A 174 16.77 -5.65 3.65
CA GLU A 174 17.61 -6.05 4.79
C GLU A 174 17.19 -5.36 6.08
N ASP A 175 16.94 -4.07 6.04
CA ASP A 175 16.46 -3.28 7.17
C ASP A 175 15.12 -3.84 7.70
N VAL A 176 14.18 -4.09 6.80
CA VAL A 176 12.85 -4.63 7.17
C VAL A 176 12.97 -6.06 7.69
N ARG A 177 13.83 -6.90 7.12
CA ARG A 177 14.09 -8.24 7.64
C ARG A 177 14.64 -8.19 9.06
N SER A 178 15.68 -7.38 9.28
CA SER A 178 16.27 -7.21 10.61
C SER A 178 15.24 -6.76 11.63
N TRP A 179 14.32 -5.86 11.24
CA TRP A 179 13.23 -5.44 12.10
C TRP A 179 12.23 -6.56 12.38
N LEU A 180 11.83 -7.34 11.37
CA LEU A 180 10.89 -8.46 11.51
C LEU A 180 11.44 -9.57 12.43
N ASP A 181 12.76 -9.78 12.42
CA ASP A 181 13.44 -10.79 13.23
C ASP A 181 13.88 -10.25 14.61
N GLY A 182 13.79 -8.94 14.81
CA GLY A 182 14.19 -8.25 16.03
C GLY A 182 13.13 -8.26 17.14
N THR A 183 13.48 -7.64 18.26
CA THR A 183 12.61 -7.50 19.44
C THR A 183 11.55 -6.41 19.28
N ASP A 184 11.74 -5.48 18.36
CA ASP A 184 10.86 -4.31 18.17
C ASP A 184 9.44 -4.69 17.68
N VAL A 185 9.28 -5.88 17.13
CA VAL A 185 7.96 -6.47 16.80
C VAL A 185 7.10 -6.66 18.06
N GLU A 186 7.71 -6.83 19.23
CA GLU A 186 6.98 -6.92 20.49
C GLU A 186 6.29 -5.60 20.85
N ASP A 187 6.92 -4.46 20.59
CA ASP A 187 6.31 -3.15 20.79
C ASP A 187 5.11 -2.94 19.87
N VAL A 188 5.21 -3.42 18.61
CA VAL A 188 4.09 -3.43 17.67
C VAL A 188 2.96 -4.31 18.17
N ARG A 189 3.26 -5.48 18.73
CA ARG A 189 2.25 -6.38 19.31
C ARG A 189 1.50 -5.73 20.48
N GLN A 190 2.22 -5.07 21.38
CA GLN A 190 1.62 -4.35 22.51
C GLN A 190 0.76 -3.17 22.05
N ALA A 191 1.24 -2.39 21.08
CA ALA A 191 0.48 -1.30 20.48
C ALA A 191 -0.80 -1.81 19.82
N ALA A 192 -0.70 -2.89 19.04
CA ALA A 192 -1.85 -3.50 18.37
C ALA A 192 -2.91 -4.00 19.36
N GLN A 193 -2.51 -4.54 20.52
CA GLN A 193 -3.44 -4.91 21.61
C GLN A 193 -4.20 -3.69 22.17
N ARG A 194 -3.53 -2.54 22.27
CA ARG A 194 -4.17 -1.28 22.71
C ARG A 194 -5.12 -0.74 21.63
N ILE A 195 -4.70 -0.78 20.37
CA ILE A 195 -5.49 -0.40 19.19
C ILE A 195 -6.75 -1.28 19.10
N ALA A 196 -6.61 -2.59 19.29
CA ALA A 196 -7.70 -3.56 19.21
C ALA A 196 -8.87 -3.30 20.20
N ARG A 197 -8.61 -2.53 21.26
CA ARG A 197 -9.61 -2.14 22.26
C ARG A 197 -10.34 -0.85 21.92
N ARG A 198 -9.97 -0.18 20.81
CA ARG A 198 -10.59 1.08 20.42
C ARG A 198 -11.82 0.83 19.56
N ARG A 199 -12.78 1.76 19.64
CA ARG A 199 -14.02 1.73 18.84
C ARG A 199 -13.71 1.93 17.35
N SER A 200 -12.81 2.84 17.06
CA SER A 200 -12.40 3.17 15.69
C SER A 200 -10.93 3.59 15.62
N VAL A 201 -10.34 3.46 14.45
CA VAL A 201 -8.96 3.84 14.16
C VAL A 201 -8.94 4.78 12.97
N VAL A 202 -8.33 5.92 13.16
CA VAL A 202 -8.07 6.90 12.10
C VAL A 202 -6.60 6.80 11.70
N ILE A 203 -6.33 6.72 10.40
CA ILE A 203 -4.97 6.76 9.89
C ILE A 203 -4.83 8.01 9.02
N VAL A 204 -3.85 8.85 9.32
CA VAL A 204 -3.64 10.11 8.59
C VAL A 204 -2.27 10.14 7.93
N GLY A 205 -2.24 10.54 6.66
CA GLY A 205 -1.00 10.68 5.89
C GLY A 205 -1.02 11.91 4.99
N ALA A 206 0.12 12.24 4.40
CA ALA A 206 0.20 13.24 3.35
C ALA A 206 1.16 12.75 2.25
N GLY A 207 0.93 13.17 1.00
CA GLY A 207 1.71 12.68 -0.13
C GLY A 207 1.63 11.16 -0.26
N TYR A 208 2.78 10.47 -0.23
CA TYR A 208 2.83 9.00 -0.26
C TYR A 208 2.15 8.34 0.94
N GLY A 209 2.01 9.05 2.05
CA GLY A 209 1.33 8.56 3.25
C GLY A 209 -0.19 8.38 3.07
N VAL A 210 -0.84 9.03 2.10
CA VAL A 210 -2.30 8.90 1.90
C VAL A 210 -2.70 7.51 1.41
N PRO A 211 -2.15 6.98 0.30
CA PRO A 211 -2.48 5.61 -0.11
C PRO A 211 -2.06 4.56 0.92
N ILE A 212 -0.97 4.80 1.67
CA ILE A 212 -0.57 3.91 2.78
C ILE A 212 -1.59 3.94 3.92
N ALA A 213 -2.12 5.12 4.28
CA ALA A 213 -3.16 5.24 5.29
C ALA A 213 -4.44 4.48 4.91
N ASN A 214 -4.84 4.56 3.63
CA ASN A 214 -5.99 3.82 3.10
C ASN A 214 -5.76 2.30 3.11
N GLU A 215 -4.58 1.85 2.70
CA GLU A 215 -4.20 0.43 2.73
C GLU A 215 -4.15 -0.10 4.16
N PHE A 216 -3.59 0.66 5.10
CA PHE A 216 -3.58 0.28 6.50
C PHE A 216 -4.99 0.15 7.08
N ALA A 217 -5.87 1.11 6.77
CA ALA A 217 -7.27 1.04 7.18
C ALA A 217 -7.96 -0.20 6.61
N LEU A 218 -7.67 -0.57 5.36
CA LEU A 218 -8.19 -1.78 4.73
C LEU A 218 -7.68 -3.03 5.48
N LYS A 219 -6.39 -3.14 5.75
CA LYS A 219 -5.80 -4.28 6.47
C LYS A 219 -6.39 -4.44 7.88
N LEU A 220 -6.63 -3.35 8.62
CA LEU A 220 -7.31 -3.41 9.92
C LEU A 220 -8.74 -3.94 9.80
N LYS A 221 -9.48 -3.53 8.78
CA LYS A 221 -10.85 -4.03 8.53
C LYS A 221 -10.84 -5.52 8.19
N GLU A 222 -9.98 -5.95 7.29
CA GLU A 222 -9.87 -7.34 6.84
C GLU A 222 -9.37 -8.27 7.94
N ALA A 223 -8.25 -7.94 8.57
CA ALA A 223 -7.54 -8.83 9.49
C ALA A 223 -8.07 -8.77 10.94
N SER A 224 -8.79 -7.72 11.34
CA SER A 224 -9.19 -7.52 12.73
C SER A 224 -10.62 -7.05 12.95
N TYR A 225 -11.39 -6.80 11.89
CA TYR A 225 -12.75 -6.24 11.93
C TYR A 225 -12.86 -4.93 12.70
N ILE A 226 -11.78 -4.15 12.77
CA ILE A 226 -11.79 -2.82 13.35
C ILE A 226 -12.33 -1.83 12.32
N HIS A 227 -13.27 -0.98 12.74
CA HIS A 227 -13.66 0.16 11.92
C HIS A 227 -12.48 1.12 11.81
N ALA A 228 -11.88 1.21 10.63
CA ALA A 228 -10.71 2.02 10.38
C ALA A 228 -10.86 2.81 9.08
N GLU A 229 -10.40 4.06 9.07
CA GLU A 229 -10.44 4.96 7.92
C GLU A 229 -9.11 5.66 7.70
N GLY A 230 -8.69 5.73 6.40
CA GLY A 230 -7.52 6.47 5.97
C GLY A 230 -7.90 7.87 5.46
N PHE A 231 -7.12 8.89 5.82
CA PHE A 231 -7.36 10.26 5.40
C PHE A 231 -6.09 10.96 4.94
N SER A 232 -6.27 11.92 4.04
CA SER A 232 -5.31 13.01 3.92
C SER A 232 -5.32 13.83 5.21
N ALA A 233 -4.15 14.04 5.81
CA ALA A 233 -4.02 14.77 7.08
C ALA A 233 -4.54 16.21 7.01
N GLY A 234 -4.49 16.83 5.80
CA GLY A 234 -5.09 18.13 5.57
C GLY A 234 -6.61 18.07 5.63
N GLU A 235 -7.21 17.19 4.81
CA GLU A 235 -8.66 17.03 4.68
C GLU A 235 -9.32 16.55 5.98
N PHE A 236 -8.63 15.71 6.76
CA PHE A 236 -9.13 15.23 8.04
C PHE A 236 -9.57 16.36 8.98
N ARG A 237 -8.86 17.49 8.98
CA ARG A 237 -9.16 18.64 9.82
C ARG A 237 -10.38 19.47 9.34
N HIS A 238 -10.89 19.20 8.14
CA HIS A 238 -12.07 19.89 7.58
C HIS A 238 -13.39 19.15 7.94
N GLY A 239 -13.51 18.74 9.21
CA GLY A 239 -14.74 18.15 9.76
C GLY A 239 -14.49 16.80 10.45
N SER A 240 -13.75 15.88 9.84
CA SER A 240 -13.56 14.52 10.36
C SER A 240 -12.85 14.48 11.72
N ALA A 241 -12.07 15.50 12.08
CA ALA A 241 -11.40 15.59 13.37
C ALA A 241 -12.40 15.61 14.56
N ALA A 242 -13.65 16.02 14.33
CA ALA A 242 -14.69 16.01 15.36
C ALA A 242 -15.07 14.61 15.88
N MET A 243 -14.69 13.55 15.17
CA MET A 243 -14.93 12.15 15.60
C MET A 243 -13.96 11.65 16.68
N LEU A 244 -12.85 12.38 16.91
CA LEU A 244 -11.82 11.96 17.87
C LEU A 244 -12.30 12.08 19.30
N ASP A 245 -12.09 11.02 20.08
CA ASP A 245 -12.28 10.94 21.51
C ASP A 245 -11.36 9.87 22.15
N ALA A 246 -11.47 9.65 23.45
CA ALA A 246 -10.69 8.67 24.17
C ALA A 246 -10.96 7.21 23.73
N SER A 247 -12.08 6.93 23.05
CA SER A 247 -12.41 5.60 22.52
C SER A 247 -11.76 5.33 21.15
N CYS A 248 -11.13 6.33 20.53
CA CYS A 248 -10.48 6.24 19.23
C CYS A 248 -8.97 6.02 19.34
N ALA A 249 -8.36 5.59 18.24
CA ALA A 249 -6.92 5.71 18.02
C ALA A 249 -6.66 6.49 16.74
N ILE A 250 -5.56 7.23 16.70
CA ILE A 250 -5.06 7.89 15.49
C ILE A 250 -3.62 7.45 15.23
N ILE A 251 -3.32 7.13 13.97
CA ILE A 251 -1.99 6.71 13.52
C ILE A 251 -1.53 7.64 12.41
N GLY A 252 -0.40 8.31 12.62
CA GLY A 252 0.22 9.17 11.61
C GLY A 252 1.19 8.38 10.74
N VAL A 253 1.06 8.49 9.40
CA VAL A 253 2.08 8.03 8.46
C VAL A 253 2.97 9.23 8.11
N VAL A 254 4.23 9.18 8.55
CA VAL A 254 5.12 10.35 8.61
C VAL A 254 6.41 10.11 7.84
N ASP A 255 6.77 11.06 7.01
CA ASP A 255 8.12 11.27 6.48
C ASP A 255 8.57 12.71 6.74
N ASP A 256 9.79 13.05 6.37
CA ASP A 256 10.32 14.40 6.59
C ASP A 256 9.51 15.48 5.87
N TYR A 257 8.97 15.16 4.69
CA TYR A 257 8.14 16.09 3.92
C TYR A 257 6.75 16.29 4.55
N SER A 258 6.14 15.22 5.03
CA SER A 258 4.77 15.21 5.55
C SER A 258 4.67 15.57 7.05
N ARG A 259 5.80 15.57 7.76
CA ARG A 259 5.87 15.74 9.23
C ARG A 259 5.04 16.92 9.74
N SER A 260 5.21 18.09 9.15
CA SER A 260 4.50 19.30 9.60
C SER A 260 3.00 19.23 9.36
N ILE A 261 2.58 18.55 8.31
CA ILE A 261 1.17 18.37 7.92
C ILE A 261 0.51 17.36 8.85
N VAL A 262 1.12 16.18 9.03
CA VAL A 262 0.60 15.09 9.86
C VAL A 262 0.61 15.44 11.35
N ASN A 263 1.58 16.23 11.81
CA ASN A 263 1.65 16.65 13.21
C ASN A 263 0.43 17.50 13.66
N ARG A 264 -0.27 18.14 12.73
CA ARG A 264 -1.45 18.97 13.08
C ARG A 264 -2.60 18.13 13.64
N PRO A 265 -3.17 17.12 12.92
CA PRO A 265 -4.20 16.26 13.49
C PRO A 265 -3.70 15.43 14.69
N MET A 266 -2.40 15.09 14.75
CA MET A 266 -1.82 14.40 15.90
C MET A 266 -1.83 15.25 17.17
N ARG A 267 -1.70 16.57 17.06
CA ARG A 267 -1.85 17.51 18.20
C ARG A 267 -3.32 17.71 18.57
N ASP A 268 -4.23 17.79 17.59
CA ASP A 268 -5.67 17.89 17.84
C ASP A 268 -6.14 16.66 18.66
N ALA A 269 -5.57 15.48 18.39
CA ALA A 269 -5.85 14.24 19.10
C ALA A 269 -5.38 14.22 20.57
N VAL A 270 -4.42 15.06 20.98
CA VAL A 270 -4.03 15.21 22.39
C VAL A 270 -5.18 15.78 23.22
N GLN A 271 -5.84 16.80 22.70
CA GLN A 271 -6.97 17.46 23.39
C GLN A 271 -8.18 16.52 23.53
N ALA A 272 -8.33 15.58 22.59
CA ALA A 272 -9.37 14.57 22.59
C ALA A 272 -9.00 13.29 23.38
N GLU A 273 -7.84 13.27 24.05
CA GLU A 273 -7.30 12.11 24.78
C GLU A 273 -7.22 10.82 23.92
N THR A 274 -7.12 10.97 22.61
CA THR A 274 -7.07 9.88 21.64
C THR A 274 -5.73 9.15 21.72
N LEU A 275 -5.74 7.81 21.64
CA LEU A 275 -4.52 6.99 21.57
C LEU A 275 -3.75 7.30 20.29
N ARG A 276 -2.46 7.61 20.39
CA ARG A 276 -1.65 8.08 19.28
C ARG A 276 -0.47 7.17 18.99
N TYR A 277 -0.21 6.91 17.70
CA TYR A 277 0.99 6.24 17.18
C TYR A 277 1.46 6.88 15.87
N VAL A 278 2.69 6.60 15.48
CA VAL A 278 3.23 6.97 14.16
C VAL A 278 3.90 5.78 13.48
N ILE A 279 3.95 5.81 12.16
CA ILE A 279 4.73 4.91 11.30
C ILE A 279 5.65 5.77 10.43
N GLY A 280 6.86 5.29 10.22
CA GLY A 280 7.82 5.85 9.27
C GLY A 280 8.79 6.86 9.87
N GLY A 281 8.32 7.95 10.43
CA GLY A 281 9.16 8.97 11.04
C GLY A 281 8.80 9.25 12.50
N HIS A 282 9.55 10.11 13.14
CA HIS A 282 9.33 10.49 14.53
C HIS A 282 8.47 11.74 14.67
N LEU A 283 7.53 11.73 15.60
CA LEU A 283 6.88 12.90 16.17
C LEU A 283 7.18 12.92 17.69
N SER A 284 7.38 14.09 18.24
CA SER A 284 7.63 14.23 19.68
C SER A 284 6.49 13.59 20.49
N ASP A 285 6.85 12.81 21.50
CA ASP A 285 5.94 12.18 22.47
C ASP A 285 4.92 11.21 21.85
N VAL A 286 5.18 10.70 20.63
CA VAL A 286 4.32 9.72 19.97
C VAL A 286 5.11 8.45 19.68
N PRO A 287 4.70 7.29 20.21
CA PRO A 287 5.38 6.02 19.97
C PRO A 287 5.40 5.65 18.48
N LEU A 288 6.56 5.17 18.02
CA LEU A 288 6.79 4.71 16.65
C LEU A 288 6.39 3.24 16.52
N LEU A 289 5.69 2.92 15.43
CA LEU A 289 5.37 1.56 15.03
C LEU A 289 6.14 1.21 13.74
N GLY A 290 7.04 0.27 13.82
CA GLY A 290 7.75 -0.23 12.66
C GLY A 290 9.13 0.38 12.45
N PRO A 291 9.84 -0.09 11.43
CA PRO A 291 11.22 0.32 11.17
C PRO A 291 11.30 1.74 10.61
N VAL A 292 12.42 2.39 10.90
CA VAL A 292 12.87 3.59 10.17
C VAL A 292 13.90 3.13 9.17
N VAL A 293 13.57 3.23 7.90
CA VAL A 293 14.44 2.85 6.79
C VAL A 293 14.82 4.08 5.96
N GLY A 294 15.79 3.91 5.07
CA GLY A 294 16.19 4.97 4.14
C GLY A 294 15.03 5.53 3.29
N ILE A 295 15.16 6.75 2.82
CA ILE A 295 14.07 7.54 2.22
C ILE A 295 13.46 6.91 0.96
N ALA A 296 14.23 6.12 0.19
CA ALA A 296 13.83 5.75 -1.16
C ALA A 296 12.63 4.80 -1.25
N PHE A 297 12.59 3.78 -0.39
CA PHE A 297 11.51 2.78 -0.34
C PHE A 297 10.82 2.70 1.03
N ASN A 298 10.86 3.77 1.81
CA ASN A 298 10.24 3.81 3.14
C ASN A 298 8.76 3.41 3.13
N SER A 299 8.04 3.67 2.03
CA SER A 299 6.64 3.24 1.88
C SER A 299 6.46 1.72 1.99
N LEU A 300 7.45 0.91 1.58
CA LEU A 300 7.40 -0.55 1.73
C LEU A 300 7.48 -0.96 3.21
N ALA A 301 8.37 -0.35 3.96
CA ALA A 301 8.49 -0.56 5.40
C ALA A 301 7.22 -0.15 6.15
N TRP A 302 6.57 0.94 5.76
CA TRP A 302 5.30 1.37 6.34
C TRP A 302 4.17 0.39 6.08
N LEU A 303 4.11 -0.18 4.87
CA LEU A 303 3.14 -1.23 4.53
C LEU A 303 3.34 -2.48 5.38
N VAL A 304 4.59 -2.93 5.56
CA VAL A 304 4.89 -4.09 6.42
C VAL A 304 4.50 -3.83 7.87
N ALA A 305 4.84 -2.65 8.40
CA ALA A 305 4.46 -2.27 9.76
C ALA A 305 2.92 -2.24 9.94
N ALA A 306 2.19 -1.68 8.97
CA ALA A 306 0.73 -1.64 8.96
C ALA A 306 0.11 -3.05 8.96
N GLN A 307 0.66 -3.96 8.16
CA GLN A 307 0.23 -5.37 8.10
C GLN A 307 0.49 -6.09 9.43
N MET A 308 1.64 -5.88 10.06
CA MET A 308 1.97 -6.46 11.38
C MET A 308 1.03 -5.93 12.47
N VAL A 309 0.70 -4.63 12.48
CA VAL A 309 -0.30 -4.09 13.40
C VAL A 309 -1.66 -4.72 13.17
N ALA A 310 -2.10 -4.86 11.93
CA ALA A 310 -3.39 -5.46 11.58
C ALA A 310 -3.48 -6.94 12.02
N LEU A 311 -2.43 -7.73 11.77
CA LEU A 311 -2.31 -9.12 12.21
C LEU A 311 -2.42 -9.24 13.73
N HIS A 312 -1.62 -8.47 14.48
CA HIS A 312 -1.62 -8.56 15.94
C HIS A 312 -2.91 -7.99 16.57
N ALA A 313 -3.54 -7.00 15.94
CA ALA A 313 -4.87 -6.53 16.35
C ALA A 313 -5.93 -7.62 16.14
N GLY A 314 -5.86 -8.35 15.01
CA GLY A 314 -6.71 -9.51 14.75
C GLY A 314 -6.55 -10.60 15.80
N ARG A 315 -5.32 -10.98 16.14
CA ARG A 315 -5.00 -11.93 17.21
C ARG A 315 -5.55 -11.49 18.57
N ALA A 316 -5.41 -10.20 18.90
CA ALA A 316 -5.93 -9.64 20.15
C ALA A 316 -7.48 -9.66 20.20
N ARG A 317 -8.14 -9.74 19.06
CA ARG A 317 -9.60 -9.84 18.92
C ARG A 317 -10.10 -11.26 18.60
N TYR A 318 -9.19 -12.23 18.60
CA TYR A 318 -9.50 -13.64 18.25
C TYR A 318 -10.08 -13.80 16.84
N VAL A 319 -9.64 -12.98 15.89
CA VAL A 319 -10.04 -13.03 14.48
C VAL A 319 -9.09 -13.93 13.69
N GLU A 320 -9.66 -14.85 12.88
CA GLU A 320 -8.88 -15.59 11.90
C GLU A 320 -8.61 -14.69 10.68
N SER A 321 -7.38 -14.14 10.61
CA SER A 321 -7.01 -13.17 9.59
C SER A 321 -6.82 -13.82 8.21
N ASP A 322 -6.47 -15.11 8.14
CA ASP A 322 -6.24 -15.78 6.85
C ASP A 322 -7.52 -15.92 6.03
N THR A 323 -8.66 -16.10 6.72
CA THR A 323 -9.98 -16.32 6.13
C THR A 323 -11.05 -15.45 6.78
N PRO A 324 -11.00 -14.12 6.57
CA PRO A 324 -11.97 -13.20 7.17
C PRO A 324 -13.38 -13.47 6.65
N ARG A 325 -14.37 -13.26 7.53
CA ARG A 325 -15.77 -13.53 7.22
C ARG A 325 -16.24 -12.70 6.00
N GLY A 326 -16.98 -13.35 5.12
CA GLY A 326 -17.60 -12.69 3.95
C GLY A 326 -16.64 -12.34 2.83
N LEU A 327 -15.36 -12.71 2.95
CA LEU A 327 -14.36 -12.55 1.91
C LEU A 327 -13.77 -13.88 1.49
N SER A 328 -13.41 -14.01 0.24
CA SER A 328 -12.66 -15.15 -0.29
C SER A 328 -11.57 -14.69 -1.24
N LYS A 329 -10.47 -15.44 -1.33
CA LYS A 329 -9.37 -15.11 -2.26
C LYS A 329 -9.80 -15.12 -3.73
N MET A 330 -10.86 -15.88 -4.09
CA MET A 330 -11.36 -15.99 -5.46
C MET A 330 -12.30 -14.85 -5.89
N MET A 331 -12.76 -14.02 -4.95
CA MET A 331 -13.63 -12.86 -5.24
C MET A 331 -12.87 -11.54 -5.28
N ILE A 332 -11.54 -11.57 -5.16
CA ILE A 332 -10.70 -10.37 -5.17
C ILE A 332 -10.12 -10.15 -6.58
#